data_006140ee585e1db2b045c94697340d62
#
_entry.id   006140ee585e1db2b045c94697340d62
#
_cell.length_a   1.000
_cell.length_b   1.000
_cell.length_c   1.000
_cell.angle_alpha   90.00
_cell.angle_beta   90.00
_cell.angle_gamma   90.00
#
_symmetry.space_group_name_H-M   'P 1'
#
loop_
_entity.id
_entity.type
_entity.pdbx_description
1 polymer ?
#
loop_
_entity_poly.entity_id
_entity_poly.type
_entity_poly.pdbx_seq_one_letter_code
_entity_poly.pdbx_strand_id
1 'polypeptide(L)'
;HKPVDWLTVTGGRFGNPFMSTDTLFSSDLNFDGIAFQFDKALASNKDLSLFGTVGLIPLEYSSDNAPSRSQDKAKSENKWLFGAQVGADWKIDDDNRLRGALAYYNFRNISGKVSEPCALYAGADGCSTDWSRPAFMQKGNTLMLLRDISLDPLNPAGTPQPQYVGLASKFRLVDLNMRWDTKVAGNNLRLDANFIRNTAYDANDIWRRAGIRGAIVNNFGNTGGTTQADYKSGGNAFMLQATYGRPAPAARGDWNVLAGYKRIEPDALPDGYNDSTFHGGGTNARGYFLGGSYAFDKNLWFTGRWISTKEVYGPPLSIDTLQLELNARF
;
A
#
# COMPACT_ATOMS: atom_id res chain seq x y z
N HIS A 1 -24.25 -0.87 -10.25
CA HIS A 1 -25.52 -1.60 -10.34
C HIS A 1 -25.89 -2.19 -8.97
N LYS A 2 -27.18 -2.06 -8.59
CA LYS A 2 -27.72 -2.65 -7.35
C LYS A 2 -28.77 -3.70 -7.71
N PRO A 3 -28.39 -4.97 -7.84
CA PRO A 3 -29.34 -6.02 -8.17
C PRO A 3 -30.36 -6.27 -7.04
N VAL A 4 -29.96 -6.01 -5.79
CA VAL A 4 -30.79 -6.01 -4.59
C VAL A 4 -30.30 -4.91 -3.63
N ASP A 5 -31.13 -4.48 -2.68
CA ASP A 5 -30.83 -3.31 -1.82
C ASP A 5 -29.55 -3.44 -1.00
N TRP A 6 -29.19 -4.66 -0.63
CA TRP A 6 -28.01 -4.95 0.20
C TRP A 6 -26.74 -5.29 -0.60
N LEU A 7 -26.81 -5.35 -1.95
CA LEU A 7 -25.66 -5.68 -2.81
C LEU A 7 -25.44 -4.62 -3.87
N THR A 8 -24.23 -4.06 -3.91
CA THR A 8 -23.74 -3.18 -4.97
C THR A 8 -22.66 -3.88 -5.77
N VAL A 9 -22.78 -3.90 -7.09
CA VAL A 9 -21.75 -4.39 -8.01
C VAL A 9 -21.21 -3.20 -8.79
N THR A 10 -19.89 -2.98 -8.69
CA THR A 10 -19.18 -1.90 -9.39
C THR A 10 -18.16 -2.51 -10.34
N GLY A 11 -18.15 -2.05 -11.59
CA GLY A 11 -17.17 -2.48 -12.60
C GLY A 11 -16.60 -1.28 -13.36
N GLY A 12 -15.33 -1.38 -13.79
CA GLY A 12 -14.60 -0.33 -14.44
C GLY A 12 -13.63 0.39 -13.50
N ARG A 13 -13.49 1.71 -13.61
CA ARG A 13 -12.63 2.52 -12.73
C ARG A 13 -13.43 3.14 -11.59
N PHE A 14 -13.03 2.87 -10.36
CA PHE A 14 -13.73 3.31 -9.15
C PHE A 14 -12.76 3.58 -8.00
N GLY A 15 -13.19 4.39 -7.02
CA GLY A 15 -12.45 4.61 -5.78
C GLY A 15 -12.35 3.35 -4.93
N ASN A 16 -11.52 3.40 -3.90
CA ASN A 16 -11.30 2.25 -3.00
C ASN A 16 -12.62 1.72 -2.41
N PRO A 17 -13.00 0.46 -2.68
CA PRO A 17 -14.26 -0.11 -2.20
C PRO A 17 -14.15 -0.71 -0.79
N PHE A 18 -12.94 -0.78 -0.21
CA PHE A 18 -12.67 -1.36 1.09
C PHE A 18 -12.65 -0.29 2.19
N MET A 19 -13.05 -0.64 3.40
CA MET A 19 -12.71 0.13 4.59
C MET A 19 -11.22 -0.06 4.86
N SER A 20 -10.42 0.95 4.60
CA SER A 20 -8.97 0.96 4.82
C SER A 20 -8.49 2.35 5.23
N THR A 21 -7.21 2.46 5.54
CA THR A 21 -6.55 3.74 5.77
C THR A 21 -5.53 4.03 4.69
N ASP A 22 -5.03 5.26 4.66
CA ASP A 22 -3.95 5.69 3.78
C ASP A 22 -2.60 4.97 4.03
N THR A 23 -2.54 4.17 5.10
CA THR A 23 -1.40 3.27 5.37
C THR A 23 -1.26 2.22 4.27
N LEU A 24 -2.37 1.69 3.75
CA LEU A 24 -2.38 0.66 2.70
C LEU A 24 -2.73 1.22 1.33
N PHE A 25 -3.82 1.98 1.25
CA PHE A 25 -4.30 2.56 -0.01
C PHE A 25 -4.45 4.07 0.13
N SER A 26 -3.74 4.82 -0.72
CA SER A 26 -3.89 6.27 -0.79
C SER A 26 -5.34 6.66 -1.07
N SER A 27 -5.78 7.79 -0.50
CA SER A 27 -7.11 8.36 -0.78
C SER A 27 -7.32 8.73 -2.26
N ASP A 28 -6.21 8.97 -2.99
CA ASP A 28 -6.23 9.35 -4.40
C ASP A 28 -6.22 8.15 -5.35
N LEU A 29 -6.09 6.94 -4.79
CA LEU A 29 -6.01 5.72 -5.57
C LEU A 29 -7.40 5.34 -6.11
N ASN A 30 -7.48 5.12 -7.42
CA ASN A 30 -8.61 4.49 -8.07
C ASN A 30 -8.20 3.11 -8.57
N PHE A 31 -9.13 2.17 -8.45
CA PHE A 31 -8.95 0.81 -8.94
C PHE A 31 -9.69 0.61 -10.26
N ASP A 32 -9.07 -0.11 -11.18
CA ASP A 32 -9.74 -0.69 -12.33
C ASP A 32 -10.10 -2.15 -11.99
N GLY A 33 -11.34 -2.59 -12.25
CA GLY A 33 -11.71 -3.96 -11.93
C GLY A 33 -13.19 -4.16 -11.64
N ILE A 34 -13.48 -5.14 -10.77
CA ILE A 34 -14.84 -5.45 -10.32
C ILE A 34 -14.83 -5.55 -8.79
N ALA A 35 -15.82 -4.91 -8.16
CA ALA A 35 -16.06 -5.00 -6.73
C ALA A 35 -17.53 -5.38 -6.44
N PHE A 36 -17.70 -6.27 -5.47
CA PHE A 36 -18.99 -6.65 -4.89
C PHE A 36 -19.01 -6.16 -3.46
N GLN A 37 -19.94 -5.25 -3.14
CA GLN A 37 -20.09 -4.69 -1.81
C GLN A 37 -21.47 -5.06 -1.28
N PHE A 38 -21.53 -5.61 -0.08
CA PHE A 38 -22.77 -5.86 0.64
C PHE A 38 -22.83 -5.03 1.92
N ASP A 39 -24.02 -4.59 2.26
CA ASP A 39 -24.33 -3.89 3.51
C ASP A 39 -25.76 -4.23 3.90
N LYS A 40 -25.95 -4.77 5.12
CA LYS A 40 -27.26 -5.19 5.60
C LYS A 40 -27.37 -5.04 7.10
N ALA A 41 -28.38 -4.27 7.52
CA ALA A 41 -28.77 -4.21 8.93
C ALA A 41 -29.32 -5.58 9.40
N LEU A 42 -29.01 -5.96 10.63
CA LEU A 42 -29.53 -7.20 11.22
C LEU A 42 -31.01 -7.04 11.55
N ALA A 43 -31.81 -8.08 11.24
CA ALA A 43 -33.22 -8.07 11.54
C ALA A 43 -33.51 -8.01 13.06
N SER A 44 -32.62 -8.57 13.86
CA SER A 44 -32.70 -8.59 15.33
C SER A 44 -32.26 -7.32 16.02
N ASN A 45 -31.39 -6.52 15.33
CA ASN A 45 -30.88 -5.25 15.85
C ASN A 45 -30.60 -4.32 14.68
N LYS A 46 -31.44 -3.31 14.46
CA LYS A 46 -31.32 -2.36 13.36
C LYS A 46 -30.15 -1.37 13.52
N ASP A 47 -29.62 -1.23 14.74
CA ASP A 47 -28.45 -0.41 15.03
C ASP A 47 -27.13 -1.10 14.71
N LEU A 48 -27.19 -2.39 14.33
CA LEU A 48 -26.04 -3.17 13.91
C LEU A 48 -26.21 -3.61 12.45
N SER A 49 -25.30 -3.20 11.59
CA SER A 49 -25.20 -3.70 10.22
C SER A 49 -23.91 -4.50 10.00
N LEU A 50 -23.99 -5.49 9.13
CA LEU A 50 -22.85 -6.22 8.61
C LEU A 50 -22.56 -5.72 7.20
N PHE A 51 -21.29 -5.48 6.91
CA PHE A 51 -20.85 -5.09 5.58
C PHE A 51 -19.67 -5.92 5.13
N GLY A 52 -19.37 -5.87 3.84
CA GLY A 52 -18.18 -6.49 3.30
C GLY A 52 -17.98 -6.18 1.85
N THR A 53 -16.81 -6.54 1.37
CA THR A 53 -16.37 -6.26 0.00
C THR A 53 -15.54 -7.41 -0.52
N VAL A 54 -15.78 -7.81 -1.78
CA VAL A 54 -14.90 -8.67 -2.54
C VAL A 54 -14.46 -7.89 -3.78
N GLY A 55 -13.15 -7.80 -4.02
CA GLY A 55 -12.55 -7.09 -5.14
C GLY A 55 -11.65 -7.98 -5.99
N LEU A 56 -11.80 -7.87 -7.31
CA LEU A 56 -10.96 -8.50 -8.33
C LEU A 56 -10.35 -7.38 -9.18
N ILE A 57 -9.09 -7.06 -8.92
CA ILE A 57 -8.45 -5.85 -9.41
C ILE A 57 -7.16 -6.22 -10.16
N PRO A 58 -7.13 -6.07 -11.50
CA PRO A 58 -5.88 -6.11 -12.24
C PRO A 58 -5.03 -4.89 -11.87
N LEU A 59 -3.81 -5.13 -11.40
CA LEU A 59 -2.88 -4.07 -11.02
C LEU A 59 -2.00 -3.65 -12.19
N GLU A 60 -1.56 -4.63 -12.96
CA GLU A 60 -0.62 -4.39 -14.04
C GLU A 60 -0.72 -5.50 -15.09
N TYR A 61 -0.76 -5.10 -16.35
CA TYR A 61 -0.61 -5.99 -17.47
C TYR A 61 0.88 -6.11 -17.81
N SER A 62 1.45 -7.29 -17.62
CA SER A 62 2.84 -7.58 -17.97
C SER A 62 2.89 -8.43 -19.24
N SER A 63 3.39 -7.86 -20.32
CA SER A 63 3.70 -8.57 -21.53
C SER A 63 5.15 -8.33 -21.89
N ASP A 64 5.94 -9.39 -21.96
CA ASP A 64 7.32 -9.34 -22.45
C ASP A 64 7.42 -9.33 -23.98
N ASN A 65 6.30 -9.14 -24.65
CA ASN A 65 6.22 -8.95 -26.10
C ASN A 65 6.64 -7.54 -26.55
N ALA A 66 7.42 -6.81 -25.80
CA ALA A 66 7.93 -5.51 -26.23
C ALA A 66 8.98 -5.70 -27.32
N PRO A 67 8.98 -4.85 -28.31
CA PRO A 67 8.87 -5.07 -29.76
C PRO A 67 9.66 -6.29 -30.13
N SER A 68 9.00 -7.39 -30.13
CA SER A 68 9.60 -8.69 -30.33
C SER A 68 9.99 -8.85 -31.79
N ARG A 69 11.20 -9.32 -32.00
CA ARG A 69 11.64 -9.85 -33.28
C ARG A 69 11.01 -11.20 -33.58
N SER A 70 10.31 -11.80 -32.61
CA SER A 70 9.55 -13.04 -32.73
C SER A 70 8.07 -12.73 -32.83
N GLN A 71 7.35 -13.46 -33.66
CA GLN A 71 5.89 -13.42 -33.74
C GLN A 71 5.25 -14.30 -32.65
N ASP A 72 6.04 -14.99 -31.84
CA ASP A 72 5.56 -15.83 -30.77
C ASP A 72 5.09 -14.95 -29.60
N LYS A 73 3.88 -15.18 -29.15
CA LYS A 73 3.30 -14.47 -28.03
C LYS A 73 3.90 -14.99 -26.72
N ALA A 74 4.66 -14.16 -26.03
CA ALA A 74 5.18 -14.50 -24.71
C ALA A 74 4.05 -14.70 -23.70
N LYS A 75 4.27 -15.58 -22.72
CA LYS A 75 3.33 -15.80 -21.62
C LYS A 75 3.25 -14.53 -20.76
N SER A 76 2.03 -14.00 -20.61
CA SER A 76 1.79 -12.85 -19.74
C SER A 76 1.63 -13.29 -18.30
N GLU A 77 2.36 -12.63 -17.39
CA GLU A 77 2.29 -12.82 -15.93
C GLU A 77 1.66 -11.59 -15.27
N ASN A 78 0.39 -11.34 -15.57
CA ASN A 78 -0.34 -10.18 -15.06
C ASN A 78 -0.34 -10.12 -13.54
N LYS A 79 -0.23 -8.91 -12.99
CA LYS A 79 -0.30 -8.66 -11.56
C LYS A 79 -1.75 -8.39 -11.15
N TRP A 80 -2.17 -8.98 -10.04
CA TRP A 80 -3.55 -8.93 -9.56
C TRP A 80 -3.61 -8.68 -8.06
N LEU A 81 -4.62 -7.93 -7.64
CA LEU A 81 -5.07 -7.83 -6.26
C LEU A 81 -6.43 -8.56 -6.13
N PHE A 82 -6.47 -9.55 -5.26
CA PHE A 82 -7.69 -10.19 -4.78
C PHE A 82 -7.91 -9.74 -3.34
N GLY A 83 -9.00 -9.03 -3.08
CA GLY A 83 -9.35 -8.53 -1.76
C GLY A 83 -10.67 -9.08 -1.29
N ALA A 84 -10.75 -9.48 -0.02
CA ALA A 84 -11.99 -9.83 0.66
C ALA A 84 -12.01 -9.17 2.04
N GLN A 85 -13.13 -8.55 2.39
CA GLN A 85 -13.33 -7.85 3.66
C GLN A 85 -14.70 -8.17 4.25
N VAL A 86 -14.74 -8.32 5.57
CA VAL A 86 -15.98 -8.38 6.35
C VAL A 86 -15.87 -7.38 7.49
N GLY A 87 -16.98 -6.78 7.87
CA GLY A 87 -17.02 -5.80 8.94
C GLY A 87 -18.39 -5.65 9.55
N ALA A 88 -18.41 -4.91 10.64
CA ALA A 88 -19.63 -4.53 11.36
C ALA A 88 -19.62 -3.03 11.63
N ASP A 89 -20.79 -2.44 11.60
CA ASP A 89 -21.07 -1.05 11.92
C ASP A 89 -22.17 -1.00 12.96
N TRP A 90 -21.83 -0.58 14.17
CA TRP A 90 -22.71 -0.60 15.32
C TRP A 90 -22.94 0.81 15.87
N LYS A 91 -24.17 1.29 15.77
CA LYS A 91 -24.64 2.47 16.47
C LYS A 91 -24.99 2.04 17.90
N ILE A 92 -24.09 2.25 18.85
CA ILE A 92 -24.25 1.86 20.25
C ILE A 92 -25.33 2.74 20.90
N ASP A 93 -25.24 4.05 20.66
CA ASP A 93 -26.21 5.09 21.06
C ASP A 93 -26.12 6.28 20.10
N ASP A 94 -26.74 7.43 20.45
CA ASP A 94 -26.74 8.63 19.58
C ASP A 94 -25.38 9.34 19.51
N ASP A 95 -24.52 9.09 20.48
CA ASP A 95 -23.19 9.70 20.56
C ASP A 95 -22.05 8.73 20.21
N ASN A 96 -22.34 7.42 20.22
CA ASN A 96 -21.30 6.40 20.06
C ASN A 96 -21.60 5.46 18.88
N ARG A 97 -20.68 5.39 17.94
CA ARG A 97 -20.72 4.45 16.81
C ARG A 97 -19.35 3.78 16.65
N LEU A 98 -19.35 2.46 16.63
CA LEU A 98 -18.17 1.65 16.41
C LEU A 98 -18.27 0.95 15.06
N ARG A 99 -17.25 1.09 14.24
CA ARG A 99 -17.14 0.41 12.94
C ARG A 99 -15.81 -0.33 12.88
N GLY A 100 -15.83 -1.59 12.49
CA GLY A 100 -14.62 -2.39 12.35
C GLY A 100 -14.70 -3.31 11.15
N ALA A 101 -13.54 -3.60 10.56
CA ALA A 101 -13.42 -4.51 9.43
C ALA A 101 -12.13 -5.30 9.48
N LEU A 102 -12.20 -6.56 9.08
CA LEU A 102 -11.06 -7.43 8.82
C LEU A 102 -11.02 -7.76 7.34
N ALA A 103 -9.88 -7.50 6.72
CA ALA A 103 -9.66 -7.78 5.31
C ALA A 103 -8.46 -8.72 5.09
N TYR A 104 -8.52 -9.45 3.98
CA TYR A 104 -7.42 -10.21 3.44
C TYR A 104 -7.17 -9.79 2.00
N TYR A 105 -5.91 -9.44 1.71
CA TYR A 105 -5.46 -9.02 0.38
C TYR A 105 -4.36 -9.95 -0.13
N ASN A 106 -4.52 -10.48 -1.33
CA ASN A 106 -3.52 -11.29 -2.00
C ASN A 106 -3.02 -10.59 -3.27
N PHE A 107 -1.80 -10.09 -3.21
CA PHE A 107 -1.11 -9.49 -4.34
C PHE A 107 -0.35 -10.58 -5.12
N ARG A 108 -0.87 -10.95 -6.27
CA ARG A 108 -0.28 -12.00 -7.11
C ARG A 108 0.70 -11.42 -8.12
N ASN A 109 1.78 -12.18 -8.37
CA ASN A 109 2.84 -11.87 -9.35
C ASN A 109 3.57 -10.53 -9.11
N ILE A 110 3.49 -9.97 -7.90
CA ILE A 110 4.14 -8.69 -7.57
C ILE A 110 5.59 -8.87 -7.13
N SER A 111 5.97 -10.07 -6.64
CA SER A 111 7.34 -10.37 -6.19
C SER A 111 8.28 -10.55 -7.36
N GLY A 112 9.47 -9.98 -7.24
CA GLY A 112 10.60 -10.21 -8.13
C GLY A 112 11.06 -11.67 -8.13
N LYS A 113 11.57 -12.10 -9.28
CA LYS A 113 12.19 -13.41 -9.48
C LYS A 113 13.52 -13.23 -10.20
N VAL A 114 14.57 -13.93 -9.76
CA VAL A 114 15.83 -13.98 -10.51
C VAL A 114 15.62 -14.82 -11.77
N SER A 115 16.13 -14.34 -12.90
CA SER A 115 16.00 -15.01 -14.20
C SER A 115 16.90 -16.26 -14.25
N GLU A 116 16.61 -17.11 -15.24
CA GLU A 116 17.64 -18.00 -15.76
C GLU A 116 18.81 -17.17 -16.33
N PRO A 117 20.02 -17.75 -16.42
CA PRO A 117 21.15 -17.06 -17.02
C PRO A 117 20.81 -16.52 -18.43
N CYS A 118 21.03 -15.23 -18.65
CA CYS A 118 20.70 -14.58 -19.90
C CYS A 118 21.91 -13.86 -20.52
N ALA A 119 22.15 -14.15 -21.79
CA ALA A 119 23.30 -13.65 -22.56
C ALA A 119 22.92 -12.37 -23.34
N LEU A 120 22.77 -11.23 -22.66
CA LEU A 120 22.43 -9.95 -23.28
C LEU A 120 23.49 -9.51 -24.30
N TYR A 121 24.75 -9.85 -24.10
CA TYR A 121 25.84 -9.59 -25.04
C TYR A 121 25.66 -10.32 -26.38
N ALA A 122 24.91 -11.42 -26.40
CA ALA A 122 24.65 -12.22 -27.61
C ALA A 122 23.36 -11.79 -28.33
N GLY A 123 22.78 -10.64 -27.98
CA GLY A 123 21.62 -10.06 -28.65
C GLY A 123 20.28 -10.52 -28.09
N ALA A 124 20.24 -11.08 -26.88
CA ALA A 124 18.97 -11.30 -26.16
C ALA A 124 18.35 -9.95 -25.80
N ASP A 125 17.05 -9.77 -26.08
CA ASP A 125 16.32 -8.51 -25.82
C ASP A 125 15.97 -8.30 -24.34
N GLY A 126 16.02 -9.35 -23.52
CA GLY A 126 15.71 -9.33 -22.10
C GLY A 126 15.98 -10.66 -21.40
N CYS A 127 15.65 -10.75 -20.13
CA CYS A 127 15.77 -11.95 -19.32
C CYS A 127 14.38 -12.50 -18.94
N SER A 128 14.29 -13.80 -18.70
CA SER A 128 13.03 -14.55 -18.55
C SER A 128 12.07 -14.05 -17.45
N THR A 129 12.54 -13.22 -16.53
CA THR A 129 11.75 -12.71 -15.39
C THR A 129 11.64 -11.21 -15.35
N ASP A 130 12.00 -10.50 -16.42
CA ASP A 130 11.90 -9.02 -16.49
C ASP A 130 10.47 -8.53 -16.25
N TRP A 131 9.45 -9.34 -16.55
CA TRP A 131 8.06 -9.09 -16.24
C TRP A 131 7.77 -8.93 -14.73
N SER A 132 8.62 -9.47 -13.84
CA SER A 132 8.44 -9.38 -12.40
C SER A 132 8.88 -8.03 -11.81
N ARG A 133 9.45 -7.15 -12.62
CA ARG A 133 9.66 -5.74 -12.31
C ARG A 133 8.30 -5.05 -12.11
N PRO A 134 8.08 -4.29 -11.02
CA PRO A 134 6.88 -3.46 -10.90
C PRO A 134 6.94 -2.27 -11.88
N ALA A 135 5.79 -1.91 -12.47
CA ALA A 135 5.70 -0.71 -13.31
C ALA A 135 5.82 0.58 -12.49
N PHE A 136 5.41 0.53 -11.21
CA PHE A 136 5.50 1.64 -10.27
C PHE A 136 5.97 1.15 -8.90
N MET A 137 6.91 1.87 -8.32
CA MET A 137 7.39 1.70 -6.94
C MET A 137 7.57 3.08 -6.31
N GLN A 138 7.40 3.14 -5.00
CA GLN A 138 7.91 4.26 -4.21
C GLN A 138 9.25 3.84 -3.57
N LYS A 139 9.33 3.78 -2.24
CA LYS A 139 10.55 3.39 -1.54
C LYS A 139 10.25 2.52 -0.32
N GLY A 140 11.27 1.85 0.18
CA GLY A 140 11.24 1.19 1.49
C GLY A 140 11.08 -0.32 1.44
N ASN A 141 10.35 -0.90 0.49
CA ASN A 141 10.34 -2.35 0.35
C ASN A 141 11.75 -2.89 0.08
N THR A 142 11.98 -4.13 0.49
CA THR A 142 13.22 -4.83 0.12
C THR A 142 13.25 -5.09 -1.37
N LEU A 143 14.30 -4.59 -2.02
CA LEU A 143 14.53 -4.71 -3.46
C LEU A 143 15.56 -5.79 -3.76
N MET A 144 15.38 -6.47 -4.88
CA MET A 144 16.30 -7.49 -5.39
C MET A 144 16.58 -7.31 -6.87
N LEU A 145 17.80 -7.66 -7.29
CA LEU A 145 18.17 -7.75 -8.69
C LEU A 145 17.43 -8.93 -9.35
N LEU A 146 16.97 -8.71 -10.58
CA LEU A 146 16.16 -9.69 -11.30
C LEU A 146 16.94 -10.49 -12.33
N ARG A 147 18.04 -9.93 -12.89
CA ARG A 147 18.74 -10.52 -14.02
C ARG A 147 19.99 -11.28 -13.58
N ASP A 148 20.06 -12.54 -13.96
CA ASP A 148 21.28 -13.37 -13.92
C ASP A 148 21.99 -13.22 -15.29
N ILE A 149 22.84 -12.17 -15.41
CA ILE A 149 23.48 -11.83 -16.67
C ILE A 149 24.73 -12.66 -16.86
N SER A 150 24.76 -13.47 -17.93
CA SER A 150 25.94 -14.22 -18.35
C SER A 150 27.01 -13.28 -18.91
N LEU A 151 28.25 -13.52 -18.52
CA LEU A 151 29.38 -12.78 -19.07
C LEU A 151 29.72 -13.22 -20.50
N ASP A 152 30.16 -12.29 -21.34
CA ASP A 152 30.70 -12.60 -22.64
C ASP A 152 32.00 -13.41 -22.49
N PRO A 153 32.07 -14.65 -23.02
CA PRO A 153 33.27 -15.49 -22.91
C PRO A 153 34.52 -14.85 -23.58
N LEU A 154 34.32 -13.98 -24.55
CA LEU A 154 35.38 -13.33 -25.29
C LEU A 154 35.82 -11.99 -24.63
N ASN A 155 34.91 -11.33 -23.92
CA ASN A 155 35.16 -10.07 -23.23
C ASN A 155 34.38 -9.97 -21.91
N PRO A 156 34.72 -10.78 -20.91
CA PRO A 156 33.93 -10.80 -19.62
C PRO A 156 33.90 -9.44 -18.95
N ALA A 157 35.00 -8.71 -18.91
CA ALA A 157 35.13 -7.42 -18.25
C ALA A 157 34.35 -6.29 -18.95
N GLY A 158 34.12 -6.43 -20.26
CA GLY A 158 33.40 -5.45 -21.06
C GLY A 158 31.90 -5.78 -21.20
N THR A 159 31.40 -6.88 -20.57
CA THR A 159 30.01 -7.27 -20.69
C THR A 159 29.09 -6.25 -20.00
N PRO A 160 28.14 -5.62 -20.70
CA PRO A 160 27.14 -4.76 -20.06
C PRO A 160 26.30 -5.53 -19.05
N GLN A 161 26.06 -4.92 -17.86
CA GLN A 161 25.31 -5.51 -16.76
C GLN A 161 24.03 -4.69 -16.43
N PRO A 162 23.12 -4.46 -17.40
CA PRO A 162 21.92 -3.68 -17.17
C PRO A 162 20.95 -4.45 -16.27
N GLN A 163 20.81 -4.01 -15.03
CA GLN A 163 19.95 -4.66 -14.06
C GLN A 163 18.54 -4.05 -13.99
N TYR A 164 17.58 -4.91 -13.71
CA TYR A 164 16.27 -4.52 -13.21
C TYR A 164 16.13 -4.90 -11.73
N VAL A 165 15.29 -4.15 -11.02
CA VAL A 165 14.96 -4.43 -9.62
C VAL A 165 13.50 -4.81 -9.50
N GLY A 166 13.21 -5.68 -8.55
CA GLY A 166 11.86 -6.08 -8.17
C GLY A 166 11.72 -6.17 -6.66
N LEU A 167 10.49 -6.32 -6.18
CA LEU A 167 10.19 -6.48 -4.76
C LEU A 167 10.62 -7.87 -4.28
N ALA A 168 11.45 -7.94 -3.25
CA ALA A 168 11.94 -9.24 -2.75
C ALA A 168 10.89 -10.00 -1.95
N SER A 169 9.95 -9.32 -1.30
CA SER A 169 8.87 -9.91 -0.51
C SER A 169 7.68 -10.36 -1.36
N LYS A 170 6.96 -11.36 -0.88
CA LYS A 170 5.59 -11.70 -1.30
C LYS A 170 4.61 -10.94 -0.42
N PHE A 171 3.41 -10.64 -0.92
CA PHE A 171 2.44 -9.87 -0.16
C PHE A 171 1.09 -10.57 -0.09
N ARG A 172 0.76 -11.02 1.12
CA ARG A 172 -0.56 -11.50 1.54
C ARG A 172 -0.89 -10.85 2.87
N LEU A 173 -1.78 -9.87 2.83
CA LEU A 173 -2.00 -8.98 3.96
C LEU A 173 -3.27 -9.37 4.70
N VAL A 174 -3.19 -9.38 6.03
CA VAL A 174 -4.35 -9.26 6.91
C VAL A 174 -4.36 -7.82 7.40
N ASP A 175 -5.51 -7.16 7.25
CA ASP A 175 -5.70 -5.74 7.56
C ASP A 175 -6.90 -5.57 8.49
N LEU A 176 -6.65 -5.11 9.71
CA LEU A 176 -7.66 -4.80 10.72
C LEU A 176 -7.84 -3.28 10.79
N ASN A 177 -9.05 -2.82 10.56
CA ASN A 177 -9.45 -1.43 10.68
C ASN A 177 -10.51 -1.26 11.75
N MET A 178 -10.37 -0.24 12.60
CA MET A 178 -11.35 0.14 13.61
C MET A 178 -11.55 1.65 13.60
N ARG A 179 -12.78 2.09 13.76
CA ARG A 179 -13.19 3.49 13.92
C ARG A 179 -14.21 3.58 15.04
N TRP A 180 -13.95 4.47 15.97
CA TRP A 180 -14.90 4.85 17.00
C TRP A 180 -15.20 6.34 16.89
N ASP A 181 -16.46 6.64 16.60
CA ASP A 181 -17.02 7.99 16.63
C ASP A 181 -17.75 8.18 17.98
N THR A 182 -17.38 9.22 18.72
CA THR A 182 -18.01 9.59 20.00
C THR A 182 -18.07 11.11 20.16
N LYS A 183 -18.62 11.59 21.26
CA LYS A 183 -18.64 13.01 21.61
C LYS A 183 -17.89 13.27 22.93
N VAL A 184 -17.09 14.32 22.92
CA VAL A 184 -16.36 14.80 24.10
C VAL A 184 -16.54 16.31 24.18
N ALA A 185 -16.99 16.82 25.33
CA ALA A 185 -17.25 18.25 25.57
C ALA A 185 -18.11 18.90 24.45
N GLY A 186 -19.14 18.18 23.96
CA GLY A 186 -20.07 18.67 22.95
C GLY A 186 -19.56 18.61 21.50
N ASN A 187 -18.31 18.25 21.27
CA ASN A 187 -17.75 18.06 19.93
C ASN A 187 -17.53 16.60 19.61
N ASN A 188 -17.49 16.29 18.31
CA ASN A 188 -17.19 14.94 17.84
C ASN A 188 -15.71 14.61 18.12
N LEU A 189 -15.47 13.37 18.53
CA LEU A 189 -14.15 12.76 18.57
C LEU A 189 -14.21 11.47 17.76
N ARG A 190 -13.33 11.34 16.76
CA ARG A 190 -13.11 10.12 16.01
C ARG A 190 -11.76 9.53 16.36
N LEU A 191 -11.73 8.26 16.70
CA LEU A 191 -10.52 7.46 16.86
C LEU A 191 -10.46 6.41 15.76
N ASP A 192 -9.39 6.46 14.97
CA ASP A 192 -9.10 5.46 13.94
C ASP A 192 -7.88 4.63 14.37
N ALA A 193 -7.96 3.31 14.24
CA ALA A 193 -6.87 2.37 14.46
C ALA A 193 -6.78 1.42 13.27
N ASN A 194 -5.56 1.18 12.80
CA ASN A 194 -5.29 0.26 11.72
C ASN A 194 -4.08 -0.61 12.07
N PHE A 195 -4.16 -1.90 11.78
CA PHE A 195 -3.06 -2.84 11.90
C PHE A 195 -3.00 -3.74 10.68
N ILE A 196 -1.82 -3.83 10.05
CA ILE A 196 -1.57 -4.63 8.86
C ILE A 196 -0.46 -5.63 9.17
N ARG A 197 -0.69 -6.89 8.77
CA ARG A 197 0.32 -7.95 8.82
C ARG A 197 0.47 -8.58 7.45
N ASN A 198 1.68 -8.53 6.90
CA ASN A 198 2.03 -9.34 5.74
C ASN A 198 2.32 -10.79 6.19
N THR A 199 1.35 -11.67 6.00
CA THR A 199 1.46 -13.09 6.40
C THR A 199 2.35 -13.90 5.46
N ALA A 200 2.75 -13.34 4.30
CA ALA A 200 3.70 -13.95 3.39
C ALA A 200 5.14 -13.47 3.59
N TYR A 201 5.35 -12.51 4.51
CA TYR A 201 6.69 -12.04 4.86
C TYR A 201 7.45 -13.13 5.63
N ASP A 202 8.63 -13.47 5.09
CA ASP A 202 9.61 -14.35 5.72
C ASP A 202 11.03 -13.91 5.32
N ALA A 203 11.76 -13.34 6.27
CA ALA A 203 13.12 -12.83 6.05
C ALA A 203 14.09 -13.92 5.58
N ASN A 204 13.93 -15.15 6.09
CA ASN A 204 14.77 -16.28 5.70
C ASN A 204 14.46 -16.74 4.28
N ASP A 205 13.18 -16.73 3.86
CA ASP A 205 12.81 -17.04 2.48
C ASP A 205 13.36 -15.99 1.51
N ILE A 206 13.27 -14.71 1.85
CA ILE A 206 13.84 -13.61 1.05
C ILE A 206 15.36 -13.80 0.93
N TRP A 207 16.04 -14.07 2.06
CA TRP A 207 17.49 -14.25 2.05
C TRP A 207 17.90 -15.46 1.21
N ARG A 208 17.23 -16.59 1.35
CA ARG A 208 17.51 -17.81 0.58
C ARG A 208 17.34 -17.60 -0.94
N ARG A 209 16.32 -16.83 -1.35
CA ARG A 209 16.02 -16.58 -2.77
C ARG A 209 16.91 -15.52 -3.43
N ALA A 210 17.27 -14.49 -2.67
CA ALA A 210 17.96 -13.32 -3.21
C ALA A 210 19.28 -13.00 -2.49
N GLY A 211 19.34 -13.09 -1.15
CA GLY A 211 20.50 -12.71 -0.34
C GLY A 211 21.73 -13.57 -0.60
N ILE A 212 21.58 -14.89 -0.69
CA ILE A 212 22.69 -15.85 -0.98
C ILE A 212 23.34 -15.54 -2.33
N ARG A 213 22.59 -15.00 -3.28
CA ARG A 213 23.09 -14.59 -4.60
C ARG A 213 23.65 -13.16 -4.63
N GLY A 214 23.64 -12.45 -3.49
CA GLY A 214 24.02 -11.02 -3.44
C GLY A 214 23.05 -10.12 -4.19
N ALA A 215 21.82 -10.58 -4.43
CA ALA A 215 20.83 -9.84 -5.23
C ALA A 215 20.03 -8.81 -4.41
N ILE A 216 20.04 -8.83 -3.08
CA ILE A 216 19.39 -7.80 -2.24
C ILE A 216 20.23 -6.52 -2.31
N VAL A 217 19.56 -5.38 -2.60
CA VAL A 217 20.24 -4.10 -2.85
C VAL A 217 19.99 -3.04 -1.78
N ASN A 218 19.06 -3.26 -0.86
CA ASN A 218 18.73 -2.30 0.20
C ASN A 218 18.33 -2.99 1.50
N ASN A 219 17.92 -2.19 2.51
CA ASN A 219 17.49 -2.66 3.83
C ASN A 219 18.57 -3.41 4.62
N PHE A 220 19.83 -3.06 4.38
CA PHE A 220 20.93 -3.43 5.28
C PHE A 220 21.05 -2.39 6.40
N GLY A 221 21.53 -2.82 7.57
CA GLY A 221 21.78 -1.92 8.69
C GLY A 221 22.90 -0.91 8.42
N ASN A 222 23.19 -0.05 9.40
CA ASN A 222 24.19 1.05 9.28
C ASN A 222 25.64 0.59 9.38
N THR A 223 25.90 -0.71 9.42
CA THR A 223 27.25 -1.27 9.62
C THR A 223 28.09 -1.33 8.33
N GLY A 224 27.48 -1.02 7.18
CA GLY A 224 28.11 -1.23 5.87
C GLY A 224 28.23 -2.69 5.44
N GLY A 225 27.78 -3.64 6.27
CA GLY A 225 27.73 -5.05 5.95
C GLY A 225 26.56 -5.40 5.05
N THR A 226 26.70 -6.49 4.28
CA THR A 226 25.68 -7.02 3.38
C THR A 226 25.38 -8.51 3.65
N THR A 227 25.65 -8.97 4.86
CA THR A 227 25.36 -10.33 5.31
C THR A 227 23.90 -10.50 5.74
N GLN A 228 23.47 -11.72 5.97
CA GLN A 228 22.13 -12.00 6.50
C GLN A 228 21.89 -11.32 7.86
N ALA A 229 22.91 -11.19 8.69
CA ALA A 229 22.80 -10.53 10.00
C ALA A 229 22.58 -9.01 9.87
N ASP A 230 23.07 -8.41 8.79
CA ASP A 230 22.91 -6.99 8.49
C ASP A 230 21.56 -6.66 7.87
N TYR A 231 20.90 -7.64 7.24
CA TYR A 231 19.58 -7.47 6.62
C TYR A 231 18.51 -7.18 7.67
N LYS A 232 17.79 -6.07 7.50
CA LYS A 232 16.75 -5.60 8.42
C LYS A 232 15.47 -5.31 7.64
N SER A 233 14.41 -6.04 7.97
CA SER A 233 13.09 -5.84 7.41
C SER A 233 12.01 -6.22 8.42
N GLY A 234 10.75 -6.11 8.02
CA GLY A 234 9.60 -6.47 8.83
C GLY A 234 8.32 -6.45 8.02
N GLY A 235 7.31 -7.17 8.51
CA GLY A 235 6.04 -7.36 7.82
C GLY A 235 4.83 -6.77 8.54
N ASN A 236 5.01 -5.79 9.44
CA ASN A 236 3.92 -5.16 10.19
C ASN A 236 3.81 -3.67 9.87
N ALA A 237 2.58 -3.17 9.84
CA ALA A 237 2.32 -1.73 9.88
C ALA A 237 1.16 -1.43 10.82
N PHE A 238 1.15 -0.24 11.41
CA PHE A 238 0.04 0.24 12.19
C PHE A 238 -0.08 1.76 12.14
N MET A 239 -1.31 2.23 12.37
CA MET A 239 -1.63 3.64 12.51
C MET A 239 -2.64 3.81 13.65
N LEU A 240 -2.46 4.89 14.41
CA LEU A 240 -3.44 5.42 15.36
C LEU A 240 -3.66 6.89 15.06
N GLN A 241 -4.92 7.32 14.97
CA GLN A 241 -5.28 8.71 14.72
C GLN A 241 -6.46 9.11 15.59
N ALA A 242 -6.39 10.32 16.14
CA ALA A 242 -7.53 11.00 16.77
C ALA A 242 -7.87 12.24 15.96
N THR A 243 -9.17 12.46 15.71
CA THR A 243 -9.68 13.66 15.04
C THR A 243 -10.75 14.28 15.94
N TYR A 244 -10.55 15.51 16.40
CA TYR A 244 -11.48 16.25 17.26
C TYR A 244 -12.12 17.40 16.47
N GLY A 245 -13.42 17.58 16.63
CA GLY A 245 -14.23 18.47 15.83
C GLY A 245 -15.01 17.71 14.75
N ARG A 246 -15.30 18.33 13.61
CA ARG A 246 -16.04 17.71 12.53
C ARG A 246 -15.08 16.97 11.57
N PRO A 247 -15.08 15.63 11.51
CA PRO A 247 -14.08 14.89 10.72
C PRO A 247 -14.03 15.27 9.24
N ALA A 248 -15.18 15.67 8.68
CA ALA A 248 -15.28 16.22 7.32
C ALA A 248 -16.04 17.56 7.39
N PRO A 249 -15.33 18.71 7.46
CA PRO A 249 -15.97 20.01 7.46
C PRO A 249 -16.84 20.20 6.22
N ALA A 250 -18.11 20.62 6.41
CA ALA A 250 -19.09 20.71 5.34
C ALA A 250 -19.90 22.02 5.35
N ALA A 251 -19.88 22.76 6.43
CA ALA A 251 -20.58 24.04 6.58
C ALA A 251 -19.61 25.11 7.07
N ARG A 252 -19.94 26.38 6.83
CA ARG A 252 -19.15 27.52 7.33
C ARG A 252 -18.99 27.44 8.84
N GLY A 253 -17.74 27.57 9.29
CA GLY A 253 -17.36 27.48 10.71
C GLY A 253 -17.09 26.06 11.20
N ASP A 254 -17.31 25.03 10.40
CA ASP A 254 -16.86 23.66 10.73
C ASP A 254 -15.33 23.62 10.79
N TRP A 255 -14.83 22.90 11.77
CA TRP A 255 -13.40 22.73 11.96
C TRP A 255 -13.07 21.33 12.51
N ASN A 256 -11.84 20.93 12.34
CA ASN A 256 -11.24 19.81 13.08
C ASN A 256 -9.77 20.07 13.34
N VAL A 257 -9.25 19.31 14.30
CA VAL A 257 -7.82 19.08 14.49
C VAL A 257 -7.59 17.58 14.57
N LEU A 258 -6.46 17.11 14.05
CA LEU A 258 -6.09 15.70 14.09
C LEU A 258 -4.64 15.52 14.54
N ALA A 259 -4.40 14.41 15.19
CA ALA A 259 -3.07 13.94 15.54
C ALA A 259 -2.99 12.42 15.33
N GLY A 260 -1.86 11.93 14.87
CA GLY A 260 -1.67 10.51 14.71
C GLY A 260 -0.21 10.09 14.68
N TYR A 261 -0.03 8.79 14.76
CA TYR A 261 1.24 8.12 14.62
C TYR A 261 1.10 6.93 13.68
N LYS A 262 2.07 6.76 12.79
CA LYS A 262 2.11 5.67 11.82
C LYS A 262 3.51 5.02 11.84
N ARG A 263 3.53 3.70 11.75
CA ARG A 263 4.76 2.91 11.53
C ARG A 263 4.48 1.86 10.48
N ILE A 264 5.33 1.81 9.47
CA ILE A 264 5.26 0.88 8.36
C ILE A 264 6.64 0.23 8.23
N GLU A 265 6.74 -1.06 8.52
CA GLU A 265 7.98 -1.81 8.31
C GLU A 265 8.21 -2.04 6.81
N PRO A 266 9.48 -2.32 6.38
CA PRO A 266 9.83 -2.37 4.96
C PRO A 266 8.91 -3.23 4.10
N ASP A 267 8.62 -4.46 4.51
CA ASP A 267 7.86 -5.43 3.70
C ASP A 267 6.46 -5.70 4.27
N ALA A 268 5.89 -4.71 4.99
CA ALA A 268 4.54 -4.81 5.55
C ALA A 268 3.46 -4.80 4.47
N LEU A 269 3.67 -4.07 3.40
CA LEU A 269 2.75 -3.87 2.27
C LEU A 269 3.54 -3.45 1.02
N PRO A 270 2.97 -3.58 -0.21
CA PRO A 270 3.61 -3.05 -1.41
C PRO A 270 3.64 -1.52 -1.39
N ASP A 271 4.80 -0.94 -1.62
CA ASP A 271 5.08 0.50 -1.49
C ASP A 271 4.40 1.39 -2.52
N GLY A 272 3.87 0.82 -3.61
CA GLY A 272 3.31 1.57 -4.72
C GLY A 272 1.88 2.09 -4.51
N TYR A 273 1.19 1.73 -3.43
CA TYR A 273 -0.26 1.97 -3.31
C TYR A 273 -0.66 2.84 -2.12
N ASN A 274 0.25 3.11 -1.17
CA ASN A 274 -0.04 3.88 0.04
C ASN A 274 0.17 5.39 -0.16
N ASP A 275 -0.10 6.16 0.89
CA ASP A 275 0.05 7.62 0.92
C ASP A 275 1.47 8.05 0.51
N SER A 276 1.58 8.86 -0.53
CA SER A 276 2.84 9.39 -1.05
C SER A 276 3.41 10.56 -0.24
N THR A 277 2.69 11.09 0.73
CA THR A 277 3.11 12.25 1.53
C THR A 277 3.80 11.87 2.84
N PHE A 278 3.43 10.72 3.43
CA PHE A 278 4.06 10.22 4.64
C PHE A 278 5.47 9.69 4.31
N HIS A 279 6.51 10.36 4.82
CA HIS A 279 7.93 10.05 4.57
C HIS A 279 8.35 10.11 3.09
N GLY A 280 7.65 10.91 2.27
CA GLY A 280 7.84 10.93 0.81
C GLY A 280 7.35 9.67 0.12
N GLY A 281 6.40 8.95 0.74
CA GLY A 281 5.78 7.74 0.22
C GLY A 281 6.47 6.44 0.60
N GLY A 282 5.75 5.33 0.36
CA GLY A 282 6.27 3.98 0.51
C GLY A 282 6.27 3.42 1.93
N THR A 283 7.20 2.54 2.19
CA THR A 283 7.33 1.80 3.46
C THR A 283 8.62 2.15 4.20
N ASN A 284 9.00 1.36 5.20
CA ASN A 284 10.18 1.62 6.05
C ASN A 284 10.14 2.97 6.75
N ALA A 285 8.98 3.40 7.21
CA ALA A 285 8.76 4.73 7.77
C ALA A 285 8.01 4.69 9.10
N ARG A 286 8.32 5.63 10.00
CA ARG A 286 7.57 5.87 11.24
C ARG A 286 7.56 7.36 11.57
N GLY A 287 6.49 7.84 12.16
CA GLY A 287 6.44 9.23 12.57
C GLY A 287 5.06 9.69 12.98
N TYR A 288 5.00 10.97 13.30
CA TYR A 288 3.80 11.67 13.75
C TYR A 288 3.27 12.54 12.61
N PHE A 289 1.96 12.77 12.65
CA PHE A 289 1.33 13.78 11.83
C PHE A 289 0.31 14.56 12.66
N LEU A 290 0.29 15.87 12.44
CA LEU A 290 -0.66 16.79 13.04
C LEU A 290 -1.34 17.54 11.92
N GLY A 291 -2.61 17.87 12.08
CA GLY A 291 -3.31 18.63 11.06
C GLY A 291 -4.61 19.22 11.56
N GLY A 292 -5.27 19.93 10.66
CA GLY A 292 -6.57 20.49 10.92
C GLY A 292 -7.15 21.12 9.68
N SER A 293 -8.46 21.29 9.70
CA SER A 293 -9.20 21.92 8.62
C SER A 293 -10.19 22.94 9.17
N TYR A 294 -10.45 23.98 8.39
CA TYR A 294 -11.46 24.99 8.68
C TYR A 294 -12.25 25.34 7.42
N ALA A 295 -13.57 25.27 7.50
CA ALA A 295 -14.47 25.64 6.40
C ALA A 295 -14.87 27.12 6.50
N PHE A 296 -14.48 27.91 5.50
CA PHE A 296 -14.91 29.30 5.33
C PHE A 296 -16.35 29.37 4.75
N ASP A 297 -16.70 28.38 3.93
CA ASP A 297 -18.03 28.18 3.36
C ASP A 297 -18.24 26.68 3.10
N LYS A 298 -19.47 26.28 2.71
CA LYS A 298 -19.80 24.91 2.31
C LYS A 298 -18.95 24.39 1.14
N ASN A 299 -18.41 25.28 0.32
CA ASN A 299 -17.61 24.98 -0.86
C ASN A 299 -16.16 25.43 -0.76
N LEU A 300 -15.73 26.03 0.36
CA LEU A 300 -14.37 26.57 0.51
C LEU A 300 -13.83 26.20 1.90
N TRP A 301 -12.73 25.43 1.95
CA TRP A 301 -12.06 25.10 3.19
C TRP A 301 -10.54 25.07 3.03
N PHE A 302 -9.87 25.36 4.14
CA PHE A 302 -8.44 25.27 4.27
C PHE A 302 -8.08 24.00 5.05
N THR A 303 -6.99 23.33 4.65
CA THR A 303 -6.41 22.21 5.38
C THR A 303 -4.92 22.45 5.56
N GLY A 304 -4.42 22.29 6.78
CA GLY A 304 -3.01 22.27 7.09
C GLY A 304 -2.60 20.93 7.69
N ARG A 305 -1.45 20.40 7.31
CA ARG A 305 -0.91 19.15 7.85
C ARG A 305 0.61 19.24 7.98
N TRP A 306 1.13 18.92 9.15
CA TRP A 306 2.56 18.74 9.40
C TRP A 306 2.85 17.28 9.70
N ILE A 307 3.87 16.73 9.04
CA ILE A 307 4.24 15.32 9.09
C ILE A 307 5.73 15.27 9.40
N SER A 308 6.12 14.60 10.49
CA SER A 308 7.52 14.40 10.89
C SER A 308 7.81 12.92 10.98
N THR A 309 8.74 12.46 10.16
CA THR A 309 8.99 11.04 9.94
C THR A 309 10.46 10.70 9.92
N LYS A 310 10.75 9.42 10.18
CA LYS A 310 12.07 8.82 10.01
C LYS A 310 11.97 7.38 9.57
N GLU A 311 13.03 6.84 9.00
CA GLU A 311 13.12 5.43 8.67
C GLU A 311 13.03 4.52 9.90
N VAL A 312 12.49 3.30 9.69
CA VAL A 312 12.45 2.25 10.72
C VAL A 312 13.81 1.56 10.82
N TYR A 313 14.38 1.20 9.68
CA TYR A 313 15.65 0.50 9.53
C TYR A 313 16.51 1.18 8.45
N GLY A 314 17.82 0.96 8.51
CA GLY A 314 18.77 1.49 7.55
C GLY A 314 19.44 2.80 7.98
N PRO A 315 20.15 3.47 7.08
CA PRO A 315 20.80 4.74 7.33
C PRO A 315 19.76 5.79 7.78
N PRO A 316 20.09 6.67 8.73
CA PRO A 316 19.11 7.63 9.24
C PRO A 316 18.69 8.61 8.16
N LEU A 317 17.40 8.58 7.83
CA LEU A 317 16.72 9.57 6.99
C LEU A 317 15.51 10.09 7.76
N SER A 318 15.43 11.40 7.94
CA SER A 318 14.26 12.09 8.53
C SER A 318 13.70 13.07 7.52
N ILE A 319 12.37 13.13 7.44
CA ILE A 319 11.66 14.01 6.51
C ILE A 319 10.56 14.72 7.29
N ASP A 320 10.58 16.05 7.25
CA ASP A 320 9.51 16.92 7.73
C ASP A 320 8.78 17.52 6.52
N THR A 321 7.47 17.40 6.49
CA THR A 321 6.62 17.90 5.42
C THR A 321 5.53 18.80 5.99
N LEU A 322 5.40 20.01 5.47
CA LEU A 322 4.26 20.89 5.69
C LEU A 322 3.41 20.96 4.43
N GLN A 323 2.14 20.59 4.56
CA GLN A 323 1.13 20.71 3.51
C GLN A 323 0.13 21.79 3.88
N LEU A 324 -0.15 22.71 2.97
CA LEU A 324 -1.17 23.74 3.09
C LEU A 324 -2.03 23.71 1.84
N GLU A 325 -3.32 23.47 2.01
CA GLU A 325 -4.26 23.29 0.93
C GLU A 325 -5.44 24.23 1.07
N LEU A 326 -5.81 24.91 -0.01
CA LEU A 326 -7.06 25.61 -0.15
C LEU A 326 -7.94 24.85 -1.13
N ASN A 327 -9.03 24.30 -0.64
CA ASN A 327 -9.94 23.47 -1.41
C ASN A 327 -11.20 24.27 -1.77
N ALA A 328 -11.55 24.29 -3.05
CA ALA A 328 -12.77 24.93 -3.54
C ALA A 328 -13.58 23.93 -4.39
N ARG A 329 -14.89 23.92 -4.19
CA ARG A 329 -15.83 23.12 -4.98
C ARG A 329 -16.75 24.05 -5.76
N PHE A 330 -16.83 23.88 -7.06
CA PHE A 330 -17.66 24.64 -7.99
C PHE A 330 -18.86 23.84 -8.45
#